data_3675aa38b1fe60eaaa3149f621077f80
#
_entry.id   3675aa38b1fe60eaaa3149f621077f80
#
_cell.length_a   1.000
_cell.length_b   1.000
_cell.length_c   1.000
_cell.angle_alpha   90.00
_cell.angle_beta   90.00
_cell.angle_gamma   90.00
#
_symmetry.space_group_name_H-M   'P 1'
#
loop_
_entity.id
_entity.type
_entity.pdbx_description
1 polymer ?
#
loop_
_entity_poly.entity_id
_entity_poly.type
_entity_poly.pdbx_seq_one_letter_code
_entity_poly.pdbx_strand_id
1 'polypeptide(L)'
;IKYFSQFPSKTGVKFFVCDMNPHFRAVSKTCFPGAAIVADRYHVIRQVYWAMERVRKKEQKKLSARFRKYFKRSRCLLMKPMAKLSNEEMERLALMFEIAPRLADAYRLKNEFLDVIRAKSSAAGKPKLIDWLRSAETMGLPEFSDCIKAYRNWFREILNSMDVPWSNGFIEGCNNKTKVLKRVCFGMRNFHNFRRRILFCHT
;
A
#
# COMPACT_ATOMS: atom_id res chain seq x y z
N ILE A 1 23.39 -5.80 -0.39
CA ILE A 1 24.15 -6.83 0.34
C ILE A 1 25.47 -6.24 0.84
N LYS A 2 26.36 -5.72 -0.04
CA LYS A 2 27.67 -5.15 0.33
C LYS A 2 27.61 -4.12 1.47
N TYR A 3 26.57 -3.28 1.50
CA TYR A 3 26.38 -2.30 2.59
C TYR A 3 26.16 -2.99 3.95
N PHE A 4 25.32 -4.03 3.99
CA PHE A 4 24.99 -4.72 5.23
C PHE A 4 26.09 -5.68 5.71
N SER A 5 27.04 -6.09 4.84
CA SER A 5 28.15 -6.96 5.25
C SER A 5 29.11 -6.29 6.22
N GLN A 6 29.19 -4.95 6.21
CA GLN A 6 30.06 -4.19 7.11
C GLN A 6 29.58 -4.12 8.58
N PHE A 7 28.36 -4.56 8.87
CA PHE A 7 27.84 -4.57 10.25
C PHE A 7 28.15 -5.92 10.92
N PRO A 8 28.88 -5.92 12.04
CA PRO A 8 29.38 -7.15 12.66
C PRO A 8 28.28 -8.01 13.29
N SER A 9 27.24 -7.38 13.85
CA SER A 9 26.13 -8.10 14.49
C SER A 9 24.82 -7.79 13.78
N LYS A 10 24.16 -8.84 13.27
CA LYS A 10 22.85 -8.79 12.61
C LYS A 10 21.80 -9.65 13.33
N THR A 11 22.25 -10.40 14.35
CA THR A 11 21.41 -11.35 15.11
C THR A 11 20.33 -10.64 15.93
N GLY A 12 20.54 -9.37 16.29
CA GLY A 12 19.56 -8.56 17.00
C GLY A 12 18.40 -8.04 16.15
N VAL A 13 18.46 -8.19 14.81
CA VAL A 13 17.38 -7.76 13.93
C VAL A 13 16.24 -8.77 13.96
N LYS A 14 15.15 -8.44 14.62
CA LYS A 14 13.97 -9.30 14.76
C LYS A 14 12.97 -9.15 13.62
N PHE A 15 12.85 -7.95 13.06
CA PHE A 15 11.90 -7.61 12.00
C PHE A 15 12.56 -6.84 10.86
N PHE A 16 12.20 -7.18 9.64
CA PHE A 16 12.62 -6.48 8.43
C PHE A 16 11.37 -5.98 7.70
N VAL A 17 11.06 -4.71 7.87
CA VAL A 17 9.89 -4.08 7.22
C VAL A 17 10.29 -3.61 5.84
N CYS A 18 9.53 -3.99 4.82
CA CYS A 18 9.82 -3.58 3.44
C CYS A 18 8.56 -3.54 2.57
N ASP A 19 8.69 -2.85 1.45
CA ASP A 19 7.72 -2.90 0.36
C ASP A 19 7.66 -4.31 -0.22
N MET A 20 6.53 -4.66 -0.84
CA MET A 20 6.35 -5.95 -1.51
C MET A 20 7.20 -6.05 -2.80
N ASN A 21 8.52 -5.97 -2.64
CA ASN A 21 9.51 -6.09 -3.70
C ASN A 21 10.41 -7.32 -3.46
N PRO A 22 10.52 -8.25 -4.44
CA PRO A 22 11.34 -9.46 -4.31
C PRO A 22 12.81 -9.20 -3.95
N HIS A 23 13.39 -8.08 -4.40
CA HIS A 23 14.77 -7.72 -4.07
C HIS A 23 14.96 -7.47 -2.58
N PHE A 24 14.01 -6.81 -1.92
CA PHE A 24 14.08 -6.59 -0.47
C PHE A 24 13.92 -7.90 0.31
N ARG A 25 13.06 -8.80 -0.17
CA ARG A 25 12.92 -10.15 0.40
C ARG A 25 14.25 -10.93 0.30
N ALA A 26 14.93 -10.86 -0.84
CA ALA A 26 16.25 -11.48 -1.03
C ALA A 26 17.29 -10.88 -0.10
N VAL A 27 17.35 -9.55 0.03
CA VAL A 27 18.25 -8.85 0.95
C VAL A 27 18.00 -9.29 2.40
N SER A 28 16.73 -9.34 2.82
CA SER A 28 16.37 -9.78 4.17
C SER A 28 16.86 -11.21 4.44
N LYS A 29 16.56 -12.16 3.56
CA LYS A 29 16.98 -13.56 3.71
C LYS A 29 18.50 -13.73 3.76
N THR A 30 19.25 -12.96 2.96
CA THR A 30 20.71 -13.05 2.90
C THR A 30 21.38 -12.33 4.06
N CYS A 31 20.90 -11.13 4.43
CA CYS A 31 21.58 -10.30 5.42
C CYS A 31 21.05 -10.47 6.84
N PHE A 32 19.79 -10.89 6.98
CA PHE A 32 19.09 -11.01 8.27
C PHE A 32 18.25 -12.29 8.33
N PRO A 33 18.88 -13.48 8.25
CA PRO A 33 18.17 -14.76 8.11
C PRO A 33 17.22 -15.09 9.27
N GLY A 34 17.49 -14.53 10.47
CA GLY A 34 16.62 -14.68 11.65
C GLY A 34 15.47 -13.65 11.73
N ALA A 35 15.44 -12.66 10.87
CA ALA A 35 14.42 -11.62 10.93
C ALA A 35 13.11 -12.05 10.25
N ALA A 36 11.98 -11.79 10.91
CA ALA A 36 10.67 -11.92 10.29
C ALA A 36 10.46 -10.78 9.27
N ILE A 37 10.14 -11.15 8.03
CA ILE A 37 9.84 -10.16 6.99
C ILE A 37 8.41 -9.66 7.19
N VAL A 38 8.23 -8.35 7.17
CA VAL A 38 6.97 -7.65 7.38
C VAL A 38 6.67 -6.79 6.15
N ALA A 39 5.51 -7.00 5.53
CA ALA A 39 5.08 -6.15 4.43
C ALA A 39 4.62 -4.80 4.97
N ASP A 40 5.10 -3.70 4.39
CA ASP A 40 4.63 -2.37 4.78
C ASP A 40 3.16 -2.18 4.45
N ARG A 41 2.35 -1.91 5.49
CA ARG A 41 0.88 -1.81 5.40
C ARG A 41 0.42 -0.74 4.41
N TYR A 42 1.11 0.38 4.33
CA TYR A 42 0.76 1.42 3.36
C TYR A 42 0.86 0.90 1.93
N HIS A 43 1.95 0.21 1.59
CA HIS A 43 2.14 -0.37 0.26
C HIS A 43 1.15 -1.49 -0.03
N VAL A 44 0.79 -2.29 0.98
CA VAL A 44 -0.26 -3.30 0.86
C VAL A 44 -1.61 -2.63 0.54
N ILE A 45 -2.09 -1.72 1.38
CA ILE A 45 -3.37 -1.02 1.19
C ILE A 45 -3.41 -0.30 -0.16
N ARG A 46 -2.32 0.34 -0.57
CA ARG A 46 -2.21 1.08 -1.82
C ARG A 46 -2.52 0.25 -3.06
N GLN A 47 -2.19 -1.06 -3.07
CA GLN A 47 -2.50 -1.95 -4.20
C GLN A 47 -4.01 -2.04 -4.47
N VAL A 48 -4.81 -2.21 -3.43
CA VAL A 48 -6.27 -2.26 -3.54
C VAL A 48 -6.85 -0.92 -4.02
N TYR A 49 -6.36 0.19 -3.48
CA TYR A 49 -6.77 1.51 -3.93
C TYR A 49 -6.44 1.76 -5.41
N TRP A 50 -5.29 1.30 -5.87
CA TRP A 50 -4.91 1.39 -7.28
C TRP A 50 -5.77 0.50 -8.17
N ALA A 51 -6.10 -0.72 -7.72
CA ALA A 51 -6.99 -1.61 -8.45
C ALA A 51 -8.37 -0.96 -8.62
N MET A 52 -8.97 -0.45 -7.55
CA MET A 52 -10.24 0.27 -7.60
C MET A 52 -10.16 1.52 -8.50
N GLU A 53 -9.07 2.29 -8.44
CA GLU A 53 -8.89 3.48 -9.28
C GLU A 53 -8.76 3.11 -10.76
N ARG A 54 -8.17 1.96 -11.10
CA ARG A 54 -8.16 1.42 -12.47
C ARG A 54 -9.57 1.10 -12.94
N VAL A 55 -10.41 0.47 -12.11
CA VAL A 55 -11.83 0.21 -12.42
C VAL A 55 -12.55 1.54 -12.67
N ARG A 56 -12.42 2.51 -11.74
CA ARG A 56 -13.06 3.84 -11.89
C ARG A 56 -12.68 4.49 -13.22
N LYS A 57 -11.38 4.52 -13.55
CA LYS A 57 -10.90 5.13 -14.81
C LYS A 57 -11.44 4.42 -16.05
N LYS A 58 -11.60 3.10 -16.00
CA LYS A 58 -12.12 2.30 -17.10
C LYS A 58 -13.61 2.54 -17.29
N GLU A 59 -14.39 2.51 -16.22
CA GLU A 59 -15.81 2.83 -16.26
C GLU A 59 -16.05 4.29 -16.69
N GLN A 60 -15.29 5.25 -16.15
CA GLN A 60 -15.36 6.65 -16.54
C GLN A 60 -15.19 6.89 -18.05
N LYS A 61 -14.34 6.11 -18.72
CA LYS A 61 -14.11 6.26 -20.18
C LYS A 61 -15.34 5.92 -21.02
N LYS A 62 -16.24 5.08 -20.50
CA LYS A 62 -17.48 4.67 -21.19
C LYS A 62 -18.58 5.73 -21.11
N LEU A 63 -18.44 6.74 -20.27
CA LEU A 63 -19.46 7.71 -19.95
C LEU A 63 -19.40 8.95 -20.85
N SER A 64 -20.53 9.67 -20.98
CA SER A 64 -20.61 10.99 -21.61
C SER A 64 -19.70 12.01 -20.91
N ALA A 65 -19.36 13.12 -21.55
CA ALA A 65 -18.48 14.16 -21.01
C ALA A 65 -18.95 14.69 -19.65
N ARG A 66 -20.29 14.86 -19.47
CA ARG A 66 -20.92 15.33 -18.22
C ARG A 66 -20.67 14.33 -17.08
N PHE A 67 -21.01 13.06 -17.27
CA PHE A 67 -20.81 12.02 -16.25
C PHE A 67 -19.34 11.73 -16.00
N ARG A 68 -18.48 11.80 -17.03
CA ARG A 68 -17.03 11.67 -16.88
C ARG A 68 -16.46 12.69 -15.91
N LYS A 69 -16.90 13.96 -15.98
CA LYS A 69 -16.48 15.02 -15.05
C LYS A 69 -16.95 14.74 -13.62
N TYR A 70 -18.18 14.27 -13.47
CA TYR A 70 -18.75 13.86 -12.18
C TYR A 70 -17.94 12.73 -11.52
N PHE A 71 -17.66 11.65 -12.25
CA PHE A 71 -16.84 10.53 -11.77
C PHE A 71 -15.40 10.94 -11.39
N LYS A 72 -14.79 11.86 -12.14
CA LYS A 72 -13.47 12.40 -11.80
C LYS A 72 -13.50 13.18 -10.48
N ARG A 73 -14.48 14.02 -10.27
CA ARG A 73 -14.64 14.84 -9.05
C ARG A 73 -15.00 13.99 -7.82
N SER A 74 -15.72 12.90 -8.02
CA SER A 74 -16.12 11.99 -6.94
C SER A 74 -15.04 10.98 -6.50
N ARG A 75 -13.82 11.07 -7.07
CA ARG A 75 -12.70 10.21 -6.67
C ARG A 75 -12.48 10.23 -5.15
N CYS A 76 -12.58 11.39 -4.52
CA CYS A 76 -12.36 11.53 -3.07
C CYS A 76 -13.34 10.69 -2.25
N LEU A 77 -14.60 10.56 -2.71
CA LEU A 77 -15.62 9.73 -2.04
C LEU A 77 -15.24 8.26 -2.08
N LEU A 78 -14.79 7.77 -3.22
CA LEU A 78 -14.35 6.39 -3.39
C LEU A 78 -13.12 6.05 -2.55
N MET A 79 -12.28 7.04 -2.22
CA MET A 79 -11.12 6.84 -1.34
C MET A 79 -11.50 6.76 0.13
N LYS A 80 -12.65 7.32 0.53
CA LYS A 80 -13.12 7.23 1.92
C LYS A 80 -13.53 5.79 2.27
N PRO A 81 -13.24 5.32 3.51
CA PRO A 81 -13.90 4.14 4.06
C PRO A 81 -15.41 4.37 4.17
N MET A 82 -16.20 3.32 3.93
CA MET A 82 -17.67 3.42 4.00
C MET A 82 -18.16 4.02 5.35
N ALA A 83 -17.58 3.60 6.45
CA ALA A 83 -17.94 4.10 7.79
C ALA A 83 -17.65 5.62 8.03
N LYS A 84 -16.99 6.30 7.10
CA LYS A 84 -16.68 7.74 7.18
C LYS A 84 -17.47 8.58 6.20
N LEU A 85 -18.43 8.00 5.50
CA LEU A 85 -19.28 8.71 4.56
C LEU A 85 -20.46 9.37 5.28
N SER A 86 -20.83 10.59 4.86
CA SER A 86 -22.11 11.20 5.21
C SER A 86 -23.25 10.57 4.39
N ASN A 87 -24.51 10.80 4.82
CA ASN A 87 -25.68 10.32 4.08
C ASN A 87 -25.70 10.85 2.64
N GLU A 88 -25.43 12.14 2.45
CA GLU A 88 -25.36 12.74 1.10
C GLU A 88 -24.25 12.12 0.24
N GLU A 89 -23.10 11.79 0.86
CA GLU A 89 -21.98 11.11 0.17
C GLU A 89 -22.35 9.67 -0.21
N MET A 90 -23.12 8.97 0.63
CA MET A 90 -23.62 7.62 0.33
C MET A 90 -24.61 7.65 -0.84
N GLU A 91 -25.57 8.59 -0.86
CA GLU A 91 -26.50 8.78 -1.97
C GLU A 91 -25.77 9.06 -3.29
N ARG A 92 -24.75 9.92 -3.24
CA ARG A 92 -23.92 10.20 -4.42
C ARG A 92 -23.17 8.98 -4.92
N LEU A 93 -22.68 8.13 -4.04
CA LEU A 93 -22.04 6.87 -4.41
C LEU A 93 -23.04 5.85 -4.95
N ALA A 94 -24.25 5.78 -4.39
CA ALA A 94 -25.32 4.91 -4.86
C ALA A 94 -25.63 5.20 -6.35
N LEU A 95 -25.81 6.48 -6.72
CA LEU A 95 -26.00 6.88 -8.11
C LEU A 95 -24.83 6.49 -9.01
N MET A 96 -23.59 6.58 -8.51
CA MET A 96 -22.42 6.15 -9.27
C MET A 96 -22.41 4.64 -9.50
N PHE A 97 -22.87 3.87 -8.52
CA PHE A 97 -22.90 2.41 -8.57
C PHE A 97 -24.01 1.89 -9.49
N GLU A 98 -25.16 2.58 -9.55
CA GLU A 98 -26.20 2.31 -10.53
C GLU A 98 -25.68 2.48 -11.98
N ILE A 99 -24.92 3.55 -12.22
CA ILE A 99 -24.34 3.84 -13.53
C ILE A 99 -23.19 2.88 -13.86
N ALA A 100 -22.43 2.45 -12.87
CA ALA A 100 -21.24 1.62 -13.04
C ALA A 100 -21.16 0.52 -11.97
N PRO A 101 -21.94 -0.58 -12.11
CA PRO A 101 -22.00 -1.66 -11.12
C PRO A 101 -20.63 -2.27 -10.79
N ARG A 102 -19.74 -2.40 -11.78
CA ARG A 102 -18.36 -2.87 -11.54
C ARG A 102 -17.58 -1.99 -10.55
N LEU A 103 -17.91 -0.70 -10.47
CA LEU A 103 -17.30 0.21 -9.51
C LEU A 103 -17.80 -0.07 -8.10
N ALA A 104 -19.08 -0.49 -7.93
CA ALA A 104 -19.61 -0.95 -6.65
C ALA A 104 -18.85 -2.17 -6.13
N ASP A 105 -18.61 -3.15 -7.00
CA ASP A 105 -17.83 -4.35 -6.65
C ASP A 105 -16.40 -3.99 -6.23
N ALA A 106 -15.73 -3.12 -6.98
CA ALA A 106 -14.39 -2.66 -6.63
C ALA A 106 -14.35 -1.88 -5.31
N TYR A 107 -15.39 -1.08 -5.03
CA TYR A 107 -15.53 -0.33 -3.78
C TYR A 107 -15.79 -1.26 -2.59
N ARG A 108 -16.61 -2.30 -2.77
CA ARG A 108 -16.85 -3.35 -1.80
C ARG A 108 -15.55 -4.07 -1.45
N LEU A 109 -14.81 -4.57 -2.44
CA LEU A 109 -13.51 -5.21 -2.24
C LEU A 109 -12.52 -4.32 -1.47
N LYS A 110 -12.49 -3.02 -1.78
CA LYS A 110 -11.66 -2.07 -1.03
C LYS A 110 -12.03 -2.00 0.45
N ASN A 111 -13.31 -1.90 0.78
CA ASN A 111 -13.74 -1.80 2.17
C ASN A 111 -13.53 -3.11 2.93
N GLU A 112 -13.87 -4.25 2.34
CA GLU A 112 -13.60 -5.59 2.92
C GLU A 112 -12.09 -5.75 3.23
N PHE A 113 -11.22 -5.29 2.32
CA PHE A 113 -9.78 -5.35 2.56
C PHE A 113 -9.32 -4.45 3.71
N LEU A 114 -9.92 -3.28 3.88
CA LEU A 114 -9.62 -2.43 5.04
C LEU A 114 -9.96 -3.13 6.36
N ASP A 115 -10.99 -3.97 6.37
CA ASP A 115 -11.37 -4.75 7.56
C ASP A 115 -10.41 -5.94 7.78
N VAL A 116 -9.85 -6.51 6.72
CA VAL A 116 -8.75 -7.48 6.81
C VAL A 116 -7.54 -6.86 7.52
N ILE A 117 -7.08 -5.69 7.05
CA ILE A 117 -5.86 -5.03 7.58
C ILE A 117 -6.06 -4.48 9.01
N ARG A 118 -7.29 -4.24 9.43
CA ARG A 118 -7.64 -3.83 10.80
C ARG A 118 -7.69 -4.99 11.80
N ALA A 119 -7.45 -6.22 11.35
CA ALA A 119 -7.38 -7.36 12.25
C ALA A 119 -6.30 -7.13 13.32
N LYS A 120 -6.64 -7.52 14.57
CA LYS A 120 -5.76 -7.28 15.73
C LYS A 120 -4.55 -8.22 15.80
N SER A 121 -4.53 -9.27 14.98
CA SER A 121 -3.44 -10.25 14.92
C SER A 121 -3.46 -11.00 13.59
N SER A 122 -2.34 -11.65 13.25
CA SER A 122 -2.24 -12.53 12.09
C SER A 122 -3.23 -13.71 12.17
N ALA A 123 -3.46 -14.25 13.35
CA ALA A 123 -4.45 -15.32 13.57
C ALA A 123 -5.87 -14.88 13.19
N ALA A 124 -6.29 -13.67 13.61
CA ALA A 124 -7.58 -13.11 13.25
C ALA A 124 -7.66 -12.62 11.80
N GLY A 125 -6.56 -12.19 11.24
CA GLY A 125 -6.48 -11.67 9.87
C GLY A 125 -6.40 -12.75 8.80
N LYS A 126 -5.82 -13.91 9.13
CA LYS A 126 -5.61 -15.01 8.16
C LYS A 126 -6.91 -15.48 7.49
N PRO A 127 -7.98 -15.86 8.20
CA PRO A 127 -9.23 -16.26 7.57
C PRO A 127 -9.83 -15.13 6.73
N LYS A 128 -9.84 -13.90 7.25
CA LYS A 128 -10.34 -12.73 6.51
C LYS A 128 -9.59 -12.48 5.20
N LEU A 129 -8.26 -12.63 5.21
CA LEU A 129 -7.44 -12.46 3.99
C LEU A 129 -7.73 -13.57 2.96
N ILE A 130 -7.94 -14.81 3.42
CA ILE A 130 -8.31 -15.93 2.55
C ILE A 130 -9.68 -15.66 1.91
N ASP A 131 -10.66 -15.27 2.70
CA ASP A 131 -12.01 -15.01 2.23
C ASP A 131 -12.03 -13.81 1.26
N TRP A 132 -11.26 -12.77 1.57
CA TRP A 132 -11.10 -11.64 0.65
C TRP A 132 -10.49 -12.04 -0.70
N LEU A 133 -9.46 -12.89 -0.70
CA LEU A 133 -8.84 -13.38 -1.92
C LEU A 133 -9.84 -14.18 -2.77
N ARG A 134 -10.65 -15.04 -2.15
CA ARG A 134 -11.73 -15.79 -2.82
C ARG A 134 -12.79 -14.84 -3.40
N SER A 135 -13.25 -13.88 -2.61
CA SER A 135 -14.21 -12.87 -3.05
C SER A 135 -13.71 -12.09 -4.25
N ALA A 136 -12.44 -11.61 -4.21
CA ALA A 136 -11.83 -10.86 -5.28
C ALA A 136 -11.67 -11.69 -6.58
N GLU A 137 -11.40 -12.98 -6.48
CA GLU A 137 -11.33 -13.89 -7.61
C GLU A 137 -12.71 -14.16 -8.20
N THR A 138 -13.71 -14.43 -7.36
CA THR A 138 -15.09 -14.68 -7.79
C THR A 138 -15.69 -13.48 -8.50
N MET A 139 -15.41 -12.26 -8.04
CA MET A 139 -15.86 -11.02 -8.71
C MET A 139 -15.23 -10.82 -10.09
N GLY A 140 -14.11 -11.45 -10.39
CA GLY A 140 -13.52 -11.47 -11.72
C GLY A 140 -13.15 -10.12 -12.30
N LEU A 141 -12.76 -9.15 -11.44
CA LEU A 141 -12.31 -7.83 -11.89
C LEU A 141 -10.85 -7.90 -12.34
N PRO A 142 -10.53 -7.80 -13.66
CA PRO A 142 -9.14 -7.93 -14.13
C PRO A 142 -8.19 -6.91 -13.52
N GLU A 143 -8.71 -5.75 -13.11
CA GLU A 143 -7.95 -4.68 -12.48
C GLU A 143 -7.37 -5.09 -11.11
N PHE A 144 -7.90 -6.14 -10.48
CA PHE A 144 -7.42 -6.69 -9.21
C PHE A 144 -6.43 -7.84 -9.37
N SER A 145 -6.21 -8.37 -10.59
CA SER A 145 -5.34 -9.53 -10.83
C SER A 145 -3.94 -9.39 -10.26
N ASP A 146 -3.31 -8.23 -10.46
CA ASP A 146 -1.95 -7.97 -9.94
C ASP A 146 -1.94 -7.90 -8.41
N CYS A 147 -2.99 -7.31 -7.83
CA CYS A 147 -3.18 -7.22 -6.39
C CYS A 147 -3.34 -8.62 -5.78
N ILE A 148 -4.18 -9.48 -6.35
CA ILE A 148 -4.40 -10.86 -5.93
C ILE A 148 -3.09 -11.66 -6.00
N LYS A 149 -2.38 -11.59 -7.13
CA LYS A 149 -1.07 -12.26 -7.30
C LYS A 149 -0.06 -11.79 -6.27
N ALA A 150 0.02 -10.47 -6.03
CA ALA A 150 0.92 -9.90 -5.04
C ALA A 150 0.59 -10.41 -3.63
N TYR A 151 -0.69 -10.45 -3.24
CA TYR A 151 -1.09 -10.87 -1.90
C TYR A 151 -0.93 -12.39 -1.68
N ARG A 152 -1.12 -13.21 -2.68
CA ARG A 152 -0.78 -14.63 -2.62
C ARG A 152 0.72 -14.84 -2.39
N ASN A 153 1.55 -14.11 -3.13
CA ASN A 153 3.01 -14.20 -3.03
C ASN A 153 3.55 -13.64 -1.71
N TRP A 154 2.91 -12.61 -1.14
CA TRP A 154 3.32 -11.93 0.09
C TRP A 154 2.40 -12.24 1.27
N PHE A 155 1.71 -13.36 1.22
CA PHE A 155 0.67 -13.73 2.18
C PHE A 155 1.18 -13.73 3.62
N ARG A 156 2.31 -14.39 3.86
CA ARG A 156 2.94 -14.50 5.18
C ARG A 156 3.39 -13.13 5.70
N GLU A 157 4.04 -12.36 4.87
CA GLU A 157 4.58 -11.04 5.25
C GLU A 157 3.47 -10.01 5.50
N ILE A 158 2.33 -10.13 4.80
CA ILE A 158 1.13 -9.35 5.06
C ILE A 158 0.55 -9.72 6.43
N LEU A 159 0.44 -11.00 6.76
CA LEU A 159 0.00 -11.45 8.08
C LEU A 159 0.95 -10.96 9.18
N ASN A 160 2.25 -11.09 8.99
CA ASN A 160 3.26 -10.59 9.94
C ASN A 160 3.06 -9.09 10.25
N SER A 161 2.58 -8.32 9.28
CA SER A 161 2.31 -6.89 9.49
C SER A 161 1.18 -6.60 10.48
N MET A 162 0.31 -7.58 10.76
CA MET A 162 -0.78 -7.43 11.71
C MET A 162 -0.32 -7.63 13.16
N ASP A 163 0.77 -8.35 13.37
CA ASP A 163 1.31 -8.66 14.70
C ASP A 163 2.28 -7.60 15.23
N VAL A 164 2.68 -6.64 14.40
CA VAL A 164 3.65 -5.61 14.78
C VAL A 164 3.19 -4.21 14.41
N PRO A 165 3.57 -3.18 15.19
CA PRO A 165 3.20 -1.78 14.91
C PRO A 165 4.09 -1.12 13.85
N TRP A 166 5.16 -1.78 13.42
CA TRP A 166 6.21 -1.19 12.58
C TRP A 166 5.76 -0.94 11.16
N SER A 167 6.19 0.19 10.60
CA SER A 167 5.98 0.57 9.21
C SER A 167 7.22 1.30 8.65
N ASN A 168 7.26 1.49 7.33
CA ASN A 168 8.31 2.27 6.67
C ASN A 168 8.13 3.80 6.82
N GLY A 169 7.10 4.26 7.53
CA GLY A 169 6.77 5.68 7.63
C GLY A 169 7.91 6.58 8.08
N PHE A 170 8.70 6.13 9.07
CA PHE A 170 9.88 6.86 9.52
C PHE A 170 10.93 7.01 8.40
N ILE A 171 11.24 5.92 7.72
CA ILE A 171 12.21 5.91 6.61
C ILE A 171 11.71 6.75 5.43
N GLU A 172 10.41 6.70 5.12
CA GLU A 172 9.80 7.57 4.11
C GLU A 172 9.91 9.05 4.49
N GLY A 173 9.70 9.39 5.76
CA GLY A 173 9.92 10.73 6.30
C GLY A 173 11.36 11.20 6.11
N CYS A 174 12.34 10.39 6.48
CA CYS A 174 13.77 10.64 6.26
C CYS A 174 14.10 10.81 4.78
N ASN A 175 13.58 9.94 3.92
CA ASN A 175 13.78 10.04 2.48
C ASN A 175 13.18 11.31 1.89
N ASN A 176 12.00 11.74 2.36
CA ASN A 176 11.38 13.00 1.91
C ASN A 176 12.19 14.21 2.38
N LYS A 177 12.67 14.24 3.62
CA LYS A 177 13.56 15.28 4.14
C LYS A 177 14.85 15.37 3.29
N THR A 178 15.46 14.22 2.98
CA THR A 178 16.63 14.12 2.09
C THR A 178 16.35 14.66 0.69
N LYS A 179 15.17 14.37 0.11
CA LYS A 179 14.76 14.92 -1.20
C LYS A 179 14.60 16.44 -1.15
N VAL A 180 14.04 16.98 -0.07
CA VAL A 180 13.94 18.44 0.14
C VAL A 180 15.33 19.04 0.24
N LEU A 181 16.22 18.48 1.07
CA LEU A 181 17.61 18.92 1.18
C LEU A 181 18.30 18.95 -0.18
N LYS A 182 18.14 17.90 -0.99
CA LYS A 182 18.71 17.85 -2.34
C LYS A 182 18.23 19.02 -3.21
N ARG A 183 16.96 19.40 -3.11
CA ARG A 183 16.40 20.54 -3.89
C ARG A 183 16.97 21.86 -3.44
N VAL A 184 17.00 22.11 -2.12
CA VAL A 184 17.46 23.41 -1.56
C VAL A 184 18.98 23.56 -1.59
N CYS A 185 19.73 22.49 -1.84
CA CYS A 185 21.18 22.53 -2.03
C CYS A 185 21.62 22.98 -3.44
N PHE A 186 20.69 23.29 -4.34
CA PHE A 186 20.97 23.84 -5.67
C PHE A 186 22.05 23.09 -6.47
N GLY A 187 22.00 21.77 -6.46
CA GLY A 187 22.90 20.92 -7.28
C GLY A 187 24.24 20.61 -6.61
N MET A 188 24.26 20.34 -5.32
CA MET A 188 25.45 19.84 -4.62
C MET A 188 26.00 18.57 -5.30
N ARG A 189 27.14 18.72 -5.98
CA ARG A 189 27.77 17.66 -6.78
C ARG A 189 28.57 16.66 -5.95
N ASN A 190 29.19 17.15 -4.85
CA ASN A 190 30.02 16.33 -3.98
C ASN A 190 29.15 15.49 -3.03
N PHE A 191 29.14 14.17 -3.23
CA PHE A 191 28.36 13.25 -2.43
C PHE A 191 28.75 13.24 -0.94
N HIS A 192 30.05 13.36 -0.61
CA HIS A 192 30.50 13.37 0.79
C HIS A 192 29.96 14.60 1.54
N ASN A 193 29.98 15.77 0.92
CA ASN A 193 29.42 16.97 1.51
C ASN A 193 27.90 16.87 1.63
N PHE A 194 27.20 16.31 0.64
CA PHE A 194 25.77 16.06 0.72
C PHE A 194 25.42 15.06 1.83
N ARG A 195 26.19 13.98 1.95
CA ARG A 195 26.01 12.99 3.03
C ARG A 195 26.19 13.65 4.41
N ARG A 196 27.24 14.47 4.62
CA ARG A 196 27.45 15.20 5.88
C ARG A 196 26.25 16.08 6.21
N ARG A 197 25.70 16.80 5.24
CA ARG A 197 24.53 17.66 5.42
C ARG A 197 23.28 16.85 5.76
N ILE A 198 23.06 15.71 5.10
CA ILE A 198 21.96 14.81 5.45
C ILE A 198 22.08 14.39 6.91
N LEU A 199 23.23 13.86 7.32
CA LEU A 199 23.46 13.40 8.68
C LEU A 199 23.21 14.53 9.70
N PHE A 200 23.76 15.71 9.48
CA PHE A 200 23.55 16.88 10.34
C PHE A 200 22.08 17.30 10.46
N CYS A 201 21.30 17.19 9.40
CA CYS A 201 19.89 17.57 9.44
C CYS A 201 18.98 16.48 10.01
N HIS A 202 19.48 15.27 10.25
CA HIS A 202 18.72 14.15 10.81
C HIS A 202 19.07 13.85 12.27
N THR A 203 20.04 14.56 12.84
CA THR A 203 20.28 14.63 14.28
C THR A 203 19.33 15.62 14.90
#